data_ee69a9b10bb0e014cb766b215e172936
#
_entry.id   ee69a9b10bb0e014cb766b215e172936
#
_cell.length_a   1.000
_cell.length_b   1.000
_cell.length_c   1.000
_cell.angle_alpha   90.00
_cell.angle_beta   90.00
_cell.angle_gamma   90.00
#
_symmetry.space_group_name_H-M   'P 1'
#
loop_
_entity.id
_entity.type
_entity.pdbx_description
1 polymer ?
#
loop_
_entity_poly.entity_id
_entity_poly.type
_entity_poly.pdbx_seq_one_letter_code
_entity_poly.pdbx_strand_id
1 'polypeptide(L)'
;MTRPDIPQEFKDYARRLLGAERYARFAQALDEDPSVSVRLNPFKAVWSGLLAEDLNGVDGSVPWASGEGCYLSERPPFTFDPLFHAGAYYVQEAASMFLGQILRRYVTRPVVALDLCAAPGGKSTHIRSCLPEGSLLVSNEPVKWRE
;
A
#
# COMPACT_ATOMS: atom_id res chain seq x y z
N MET A 1 -13.61 -12.28 16.36
CA MET A 1 -13.59 -13.37 15.37
C MET A 1 -12.40 -14.25 15.66
N THR A 2 -12.58 -15.55 15.88
CA THR A 2 -11.45 -16.49 15.98
C THR A 2 -10.74 -16.56 14.64
N ARG A 3 -9.44 -16.29 14.61
CA ARG A 3 -8.62 -16.46 13.40
C ARG A 3 -8.69 -17.91 12.93
N PRO A 4 -8.80 -18.18 11.63
CA PRO A 4 -8.78 -19.55 11.13
C PRO A 4 -7.42 -20.20 11.45
N ASP A 5 -7.44 -21.44 11.91
CA ASP A 5 -6.20 -22.18 12.16
C ASP A 5 -5.46 -22.41 10.82
N ILE A 6 -4.17 -22.15 10.83
CA ILE A 6 -3.34 -22.31 9.64
C ILE A 6 -3.09 -23.82 9.43
N PRO A 7 -3.33 -24.36 8.22
CA PRO A 7 -3.13 -25.78 7.94
C PRO A 7 -1.71 -26.26 8.27
N GLN A 8 -1.61 -27.47 8.82
CA GLN A 8 -0.32 -28.03 9.25
C GLN A 8 0.67 -28.14 8.07
N GLU A 9 0.19 -28.52 6.89
CA GLU A 9 1.00 -28.61 5.68
C GLU A 9 1.67 -27.28 5.31
N PHE A 10 0.94 -26.15 5.47
CA PHE A 10 1.49 -24.83 5.26
C PHE A 10 2.54 -24.47 6.30
N LYS A 11 2.28 -24.80 7.59
CA LYS A 11 3.25 -24.59 8.68
C LYS A 11 4.56 -25.32 8.40
N ASP A 12 4.48 -26.57 7.95
CA ASP A 12 5.65 -27.40 7.66
C ASP A 12 6.39 -26.91 6.41
N TYR A 13 5.68 -26.49 5.38
CA TYR A 13 6.26 -25.89 4.18
C TYR A 13 6.98 -24.58 4.52
N ALA A 14 6.31 -23.67 5.21
CA ALA A 14 6.88 -22.38 5.58
C ALA A 14 8.11 -22.52 6.48
N ARG A 15 8.10 -23.48 7.43
CA ARG A 15 9.25 -23.77 8.29
C ARG A 15 10.45 -24.29 7.49
N ARG A 16 10.22 -25.16 6.51
CA ARG A 16 11.31 -25.65 5.63
C ARG A 16 11.89 -24.52 4.77
N LEU A 17 11.04 -23.61 4.27
CA LEU A 17 11.45 -22.52 3.41
C LEU A 17 12.22 -21.43 4.17
N LEU A 18 11.73 -21.04 5.33
CA LEU A 18 12.25 -19.91 6.10
C LEU A 18 13.33 -20.27 7.12
N GLY A 19 13.42 -21.56 7.52
CA GLY A 19 14.18 -22.00 8.67
C GLY A 19 13.46 -21.68 9.99
N ALA A 20 13.92 -22.26 11.09
CA ALA A 20 13.21 -22.21 12.38
C ALA A 20 13.04 -20.78 12.91
N GLU A 21 14.10 -19.98 12.90
CA GLU A 21 14.10 -18.63 13.46
C GLU A 21 13.19 -17.66 12.68
N ARG A 22 13.31 -17.64 11.35
CA ARG A 22 12.46 -16.78 10.50
C ARG A 22 11.02 -17.23 10.52
N TYR A 23 10.78 -18.54 10.59
CA TYR A 23 9.43 -19.09 10.73
C TYR A 23 8.77 -18.66 12.05
N ALA A 24 9.52 -18.67 13.16
CA ALA A 24 8.98 -18.24 14.46
C ALA A 24 8.51 -16.76 14.40
N ARG A 25 9.32 -15.87 13.84
CA ARG A 25 8.93 -14.45 13.63
C ARG A 25 7.74 -14.31 12.69
N PHE A 26 7.71 -15.08 11.62
CA PHE A 26 6.58 -15.08 10.67
C PHE A 26 5.29 -15.56 11.33
N ALA A 27 5.35 -16.64 12.11
CA ALA A 27 4.19 -17.18 12.83
C ALA A 27 3.68 -16.16 13.87
N GLN A 28 4.57 -15.54 14.63
CA GLN A 28 4.20 -14.47 15.56
C GLN A 28 3.50 -13.30 14.84
N ALA A 29 4.04 -12.81 13.73
CA ALA A 29 3.44 -11.72 12.96
C ALA A 29 2.05 -12.06 12.40
N LEU A 30 1.77 -13.34 12.13
CA LEU A 30 0.42 -13.78 11.73
C LEU A 30 -0.59 -13.76 12.88
N ASP A 31 -0.12 -13.81 14.12
CA ASP A 31 -0.97 -13.72 15.32
C ASP A 31 -1.20 -12.26 15.78
N GLU A 32 -0.46 -11.31 15.23
CA GLU A 32 -0.64 -9.87 15.50
C GLU A 32 -1.78 -9.28 14.65
N ASP A 33 -2.32 -8.14 15.08
CA ASP A 33 -3.30 -7.41 14.28
C ASP A 33 -2.62 -6.81 13.04
N PRO A 34 -3.31 -6.81 11.88
CA PRO A 34 -2.73 -6.26 10.66
C PRO A 34 -2.44 -4.77 10.83
N SER A 35 -1.24 -4.36 10.46
CA SER A 35 -0.84 -2.95 10.48
C SER A 35 -1.73 -2.13 9.54
N VAL A 36 -2.10 -0.94 9.99
CA VAL A 36 -2.79 0.05 9.16
C VAL A 36 -1.75 0.97 8.54
N SER A 37 -1.86 1.22 7.25
CA SER A 37 -0.97 2.15 6.57
C SER A 37 -1.71 2.96 5.50
N VAL A 38 -1.19 4.14 5.23
CA VAL A 38 -1.70 5.06 4.22
C VAL A 38 -0.57 5.54 3.33
N ARG A 39 -0.89 5.85 2.09
CA ARG A 39 0.01 6.47 1.13
C ARG A 39 -0.51 7.88 0.79
N LEU A 40 0.31 8.89 1.02
CA LEU A 40 0.05 10.27 0.63
C LEU A 40 0.01 10.39 -0.89
N ASN A 41 -0.87 11.24 -1.39
CA ASN A 41 -0.92 11.59 -2.80
C ASN A 41 -0.01 12.80 -3.05
N PRO A 42 1.14 12.64 -3.71
CA PRO A 42 2.10 13.72 -3.89
C PRO A 42 1.54 14.88 -4.74
N PHE A 43 0.53 14.63 -5.58
CA PHE A 43 -0.12 15.69 -6.36
C PHE A 43 -1.07 16.56 -5.54
N LYS A 44 -1.54 16.07 -4.39
CA LYS A 44 -2.52 16.77 -3.55
C LYS A 44 -1.98 17.12 -2.17
N ALA A 45 -1.04 16.37 -1.63
CA ALA A 45 -0.41 16.65 -0.35
C ALA A 45 0.25 18.04 -0.32
N VAL A 46 0.92 18.41 -1.40
CA VAL A 46 1.54 19.74 -1.56
C VAL A 46 0.49 20.88 -1.51
N TRP A 47 -0.70 20.66 -2.08
CA TRP A 47 -1.78 21.66 -2.09
C TRP A 47 -2.49 21.78 -0.75
N SER A 48 -2.64 20.69 -0.03
CA SER A 48 -3.29 20.67 1.29
C SER A 48 -2.34 21.02 2.42
N GLY A 49 -1.02 21.14 2.15
CA GLY A 49 0.01 21.22 3.18
C GLY A 49 0.07 19.96 4.05
N LEU A 50 -0.59 18.87 3.59
CA LEU A 50 -0.69 17.63 4.36
C LEU A 50 0.67 16.94 4.37
N LEU A 51 1.31 16.95 5.52
CA LEU A 51 2.47 16.12 5.81
C LEU A 51 2.01 14.87 6.57
N ALA A 52 2.88 13.88 6.65
CA ALA A 52 2.57 12.67 7.43
C ALA A 52 2.25 13.00 8.89
N GLU A 53 2.88 14.03 9.44
CA GLU A 53 2.66 14.55 10.83
C GLU A 53 1.27 15.17 11.04
N ASP A 54 0.57 15.57 9.98
CA ASP A 54 -0.80 16.09 10.06
C ASP A 54 -1.86 14.98 10.17
N LEU A 55 -1.47 13.74 9.90
CA LEU A 55 -2.33 12.59 10.08
C LEU A 55 -2.30 12.16 11.55
N ASN A 56 -3.46 12.10 12.18
CA ASN A 56 -3.56 11.61 13.54
C ASN A 56 -3.10 10.14 13.65
N GLY A 57 -2.30 9.84 14.67
CA GLY A 57 -1.89 8.48 14.98
C GLY A 57 -0.81 7.90 14.07
N VAL A 58 0.04 8.73 13.47
CA VAL A 58 1.22 8.22 12.74
C VAL A 58 2.19 7.53 13.69
N ASP A 59 2.52 6.28 13.39
CA ASP A 59 3.41 5.40 14.15
C ASP A 59 4.69 5.03 13.37
N GLY A 60 5.06 5.85 12.41
CA GLY A 60 6.29 5.70 11.65
C GLY A 60 6.10 5.73 10.14
N SER A 61 7.21 5.79 9.42
CA SER A 61 7.23 5.79 7.96
C SER A 61 7.36 4.38 7.40
N VAL A 62 6.78 4.15 6.22
CA VAL A 62 7.03 2.94 5.42
C VAL A 62 8.38 3.10 4.70
N PRO A 63 9.41 2.30 5.04
CA PRO A 63 10.79 2.57 4.60
C PRO A 63 11.00 2.58 3.08
N TRP A 64 10.17 1.83 2.35
CA TRP A 64 10.24 1.72 0.89
C TRP A 64 9.30 2.63 0.14
N ALA A 65 8.53 3.48 0.82
CA ALA A 65 7.53 4.34 0.18
C ALA A 65 8.04 5.77 -0.13
N SER A 66 9.37 5.99 -0.06
CA SER A 66 10.01 7.27 -0.45
C SER A 66 9.40 8.50 0.23
N GLY A 67 8.99 8.38 1.51
CA GLY A 67 8.36 9.45 2.28
C GLY A 67 6.85 9.61 2.06
N GLU A 68 6.27 8.89 1.12
CA GLU A 68 4.82 8.97 0.83
C GLU A 68 3.97 8.02 1.71
N GLY A 69 4.57 7.02 2.35
CA GLY A 69 3.88 6.02 3.14
C GLY A 69 4.13 6.14 4.64
N CYS A 70 3.07 6.01 5.43
CA CYS A 70 3.17 5.95 6.89
C CYS A 70 2.27 4.87 7.48
N TYR A 71 2.73 4.30 8.60
CA TYR A 71 1.93 3.44 9.46
C TYR A 71 1.09 4.28 10.40
N LEU A 72 -0.06 3.76 10.77
CA LEU A 72 -0.94 4.35 11.78
C LEU A 72 -1.05 3.41 12.98
N SER A 73 -1.06 3.96 14.18
CA SER A 73 -1.21 3.22 15.44
C SER A 73 -2.58 2.54 15.56
N GLU A 74 -3.59 3.11 14.91
CA GLU A 74 -4.96 2.58 14.88
C GLU A 74 -5.61 2.84 13.52
N ARG A 75 -6.74 2.18 13.27
CA ARG A 75 -7.53 2.39 12.05
C ARG A 75 -8.56 3.48 12.28
N PRO A 76 -8.34 4.72 11.76
CA PRO A 76 -9.34 5.77 11.88
C PRO A 76 -10.59 5.48 11.02
N PRO A 77 -11.71 6.14 11.31
CA PRO A 77 -12.92 6.03 10.51
C PRO A 77 -12.79 6.84 9.21
N PHE A 78 -11.98 6.36 8.26
CA PHE A 78 -11.65 7.03 6.99
C PHE A 78 -12.86 7.55 6.21
N THR A 79 -14.02 6.89 6.35
CA THR A 79 -15.27 7.28 5.67
C THR A 79 -15.74 8.69 6.04
N PHE A 80 -15.34 9.18 7.21
CA PHE A 80 -15.72 10.53 7.70
C PHE A 80 -14.60 11.57 7.51
N ASP A 81 -13.47 11.17 6.91
CA ASP A 81 -12.36 12.07 6.69
C ASP A 81 -12.48 12.79 5.33
N PRO A 82 -12.66 14.12 5.34
CA PRO A 82 -12.73 14.91 4.09
C PRO A 82 -11.46 14.78 3.22
N LEU A 83 -10.28 14.62 3.84
CA LEU A 83 -9.01 14.48 3.11
C LEU A 83 -8.93 13.15 2.36
N PHE A 84 -9.50 12.09 2.92
CA PHE A 84 -9.63 10.81 2.24
C PHE A 84 -10.51 10.96 0.98
N HIS A 85 -11.67 11.58 1.11
CA HIS A 85 -12.57 11.83 -0.03
C HIS A 85 -12.00 12.80 -1.06
N ALA A 86 -11.21 13.78 -0.61
CA ALA A 86 -10.46 14.65 -1.51
C ALA A 86 -9.32 13.95 -2.24
N GLY A 87 -8.97 12.70 -1.85
CA GLY A 87 -7.88 11.92 -2.40
C GLY A 87 -6.49 12.45 -2.03
N ALA A 88 -6.36 13.12 -0.87
CA ALA A 88 -5.07 13.56 -0.35
C ALA A 88 -4.19 12.39 0.08
N TYR A 89 -4.79 11.28 0.46
CA TYR A 89 -4.11 10.01 0.73
C TYR A 89 -4.98 8.82 0.32
N TYR A 90 -4.36 7.65 0.28
CA TYR A 90 -5.01 6.37 0.00
C TYR A 90 -4.70 5.37 1.13
N VAL A 91 -5.71 4.68 1.65
CA VAL A 91 -5.51 3.58 2.61
C VAL A 91 -4.96 2.39 1.83
N GLN A 92 -3.68 2.14 1.98
CA GLN A 92 -2.95 1.14 1.20
C GLN A 92 -2.04 0.31 2.10
N GLU A 93 -2.03 -0.99 1.86
CA GLU A 93 -1.11 -1.90 2.53
C GLU A 93 0.35 -1.52 2.22
N ALA A 94 1.19 -1.46 3.25
CA ALA A 94 2.58 -1.06 3.13
C ALA A 94 3.37 -1.91 2.12
N ALA A 95 3.14 -3.24 2.09
CA ALA A 95 3.79 -4.13 1.13
C ALA A 95 3.49 -3.74 -0.33
N SER A 96 2.26 -3.30 -0.62
CA SER A 96 1.87 -2.83 -1.96
C SER A 96 2.59 -1.57 -2.40
N MET A 97 3.08 -0.75 -1.45
CA MET A 97 3.85 0.47 -1.76
C MET A 97 5.25 0.17 -2.30
N PHE A 98 5.75 -1.07 -2.14
CA PHE A 98 7.03 -1.48 -2.71
C PHE A 98 7.09 -1.36 -4.25
N LEU A 99 5.94 -1.40 -4.90
CA LEU A 99 5.82 -1.17 -6.34
C LEU A 99 6.49 0.14 -6.78
N GLY A 100 6.39 1.20 -5.96
CA GLY A 100 7.02 2.48 -6.24
C GLY A 100 8.54 2.41 -6.39
N GLN A 101 9.22 1.55 -5.63
CA GLN A 101 10.67 1.34 -5.76
C GLN A 101 11.03 0.77 -7.15
N ILE A 102 10.22 -0.19 -7.62
CA ILE A 102 10.44 -0.82 -8.90
C ILE A 102 10.21 0.20 -10.03
N LEU A 103 9.10 0.92 -9.97
CA LEU A 103 8.76 1.91 -11.01
C LEU A 103 9.81 3.00 -11.10
N ARG A 104 10.18 3.63 -9.98
CA ARG A 104 11.18 4.71 -9.96
C ARG A 104 12.56 4.24 -10.45
N ARG A 105 12.90 2.97 -10.25
CA ARG A 105 14.17 2.39 -10.71
C ARG A 105 14.20 2.11 -12.20
N TYR A 106 13.10 1.62 -12.76
CA TYR A 106 13.09 1.10 -14.12
C TYR A 106 12.36 1.98 -15.13
N VAL A 107 11.47 2.86 -14.68
CA VAL A 107 10.70 3.76 -15.54
C VAL A 107 11.23 5.19 -15.38
N THR A 108 12.30 5.49 -16.12
CA THR A 108 13.04 6.77 -16.01
C THR A 108 12.70 7.78 -17.11
N ARG A 109 11.85 7.40 -18.06
CA ARG A 109 11.38 8.25 -19.17
C ARG A 109 9.88 8.07 -19.38
N PRO A 110 9.18 9.04 -20.05
CA PRO A 110 7.76 8.90 -20.34
C PRO A 110 7.42 7.59 -21.06
N VAL A 111 6.37 6.93 -20.61
CA VAL A 111 5.90 5.64 -21.13
C VAL A 111 4.38 5.63 -21.26
N VAL A 112 3.89 4.67 -22.05
CA VAL A 112 2.50 4.23 -22.00
C VAL A 112 2.46 2.98 -21.13
N ALA A 113 1.77 3.07 -20.00
CA ALA A 113 1.61 2.00 -19.02
C ALA A 113 0.17 1.48 -19.02
N LEU A 114 -0.01 0.20 -18.77
CA LEU A 114 -1.31 -0.46 -18.67
C LEU A 114 -1.42 -1.16 -17.33
N ASP A 115 -2.45 -0.81 -16.55
CA ASP A 115 -2.89 -1.57 -15.38
C ASP A 115 -4.09 -2.44 -15.78
N LEU A 116 -3.89 -3.75 -15.81
CA LEU A 116 -4.88 -4.71 -16.29
C LEU A 116 -6.00 -5.00 -15.28
N CYS A 117 -5.77 -4.78 -13.99
CA CYS A 117 -6.67 -5.09 -12.89
C CYS A 117 -6.68 -3.94 -11.89
N ALA A 118 -7.27 -2.82 -12.29
CA ALA A 118 -7.07 -1.53 -11.64
C ALA A 118 -7.81 -1.37 -10.31
N ALA A 119 -9.01 -1.95 -10.18
CA ALA A 119 -9.84 -1.74 -9.00
C ALA A 119 -9.25 -2.40 -7.73
N PRO A 120 -9.42 -1.76 -6.60
CA PRO A 120 -10.10 -0.50 -6.29
C PRO A 120 -9.23 0.77 -6.44
N GLY A 121 -8.19 0.76 -7.25
CA GLY A 121 -7.40 1.95 -7.61
C GLY A 121 -6.09 2.16 -6.83
N GLY A 122 -5.80 1.38 -5.81
CA GLY A 122 -4.61 1.55 -4.98
C GLY A 122 -3.30 1.46 -5.74
N LYS A 123 -3.18 0.49 -6.66
CA LYS A 123 -2.00 0.35 -7.52
C LYS A 123 -2.02 1.35 -8.66
N SER A 124 -3.15 1.56 -9.35
CA SER A 124 -3.28 2.53 -10.44
C SER A 124 -2.89 3.94 -10.00
N THR A 125 -3.42 4.43 -8.87
CA THR A 125 -3.07 5.75 -8.35
C THR A 125 -1.59 5.84 -7.93
N HIS A 126 -1.03 4.76 -7.40
CA HIS A 126 0.39 4.69 -7.06
C HIS A 126 1.28 4.66 -8.32
N ILE A 127 0.93 3.88 -9.33
CA ILE A 127 1.63 3.86 -10.62
C ILE A 127 1.64 5.29 -11.17
N ARG A 128 0.49 5.96 -11.23
CA ARG A 128 0.39 7.34 -11.73
C ARG A 128 1.32 8.30 -10.98
N SER A 129 1.43 8.18 -9.65
CA SER A 129 2.31 9.04 -8.85
C SER A 129 3.81 8.78 -9.08
N CYS A 130 4.17 7.60 -9.57
CA CYS A 130 5.56 7.21 -9.82
C CYS A 130 6.01 7.41 -11.28
N LEU A 131 5.08 7.54 -12.22
CA LEU A 131 5.41 7.69 -13.63
C LEU A 131 5.97 9.09 -13.93
N PRO A 132 7.02 9.20 -14.76
CA PRO A 132 7.53 10.48 -15.25
C PRO A 132 6.45 11.31 -15.94
N GLU A 133 6.60 12.62 -15.88
CA GLU A 133 5.73 13.57 -16.59
C GLU A 133 5.68 13.25 -18.09
N GLY A 134 4.51 13.40 -18.71
CA GLY A 134 4.27 13.02 -20.11
C GLY A 134 3.93 11.55 -20.32
N SER A 135 3.93 10.71 -19.26
CA SER A 135 3.45 9.33 -19.35
C SER A 135 1.93 9.24 -19.42
N LEU A 136 1.42 8.22 -20.12
CA LEU A 136 0.01 7.84 -20.15
C LEU A 136 -0.19 6.56 -19.36
N LEU A 137 -1.15 6.55 -18.43
CA LEU A 137 -1.62 5.35 -17.76
C LEU A 137 -3.02 4.99 -18.25
N VAL A 138 -3.16 3.78 -18.77
CA VAL A 138 -4.46 3.16 -19.07
C VAL A 138 -4.78 2.19 -17.96
N SER A 139 -5.94 2.37 -17.31
CA SER A 139 -6.43 1.50 -16.24
C SER A 139 -7.62 0.71 -16.75
N ASN A 140 -7.55 -0.61 -16.66
CA ASN A 140 -8.61 -1.54 -17.03
C ASN A 140 -9.06 -2.34 -15.81
N GLU A 141 -10.36 -2.57 -15.70
CA GLU A 141 -10.92 -3.47 -14.69
C GLU A 141 -11.93 -4.40 -15.37
N PRO A 142 -11.66 -5.73 -15.41
CA PRO A 142 -12.54 -6.67 -16.08
C PRO A 142 -13.82 -7.00 -15.30
N VAL A 143 -13.86 -6.66 -14.01
CA VAL A 143 -14.96 -7.05 -13.12
C VAL A 143 -15.83 -5.84 -12.82
N LYS A 144 -16.95 -5.69 -13.54
CA LYS A 144 -17.86 -4.54 -13.52
C LYS A 144 -18.36 -4.08 -12.14
N TRP A 145 -18.46 -4.96 -11.17
CA TRP A 145 -18.93 -4.59 -9.82
C TRP A 145 -17.80 -4.14 -8.89
N ARG A 146 -16.58 -3.95 -9.42
CA ARG A 146 -15.42 -3.38 -8.71
C ARG A 146 -15.02 -2.00 -9.19
N GLU A 147 -15.74 -1.44 -10.17
CA GLU A 147 -15.54 -0.09 -10.68
C GLU A 147 -15.89 0.99 -9.65
#